data_77599bb54ee4c5764a2c0280100b60e7
#
_entry.id   77599bb54ee4c5764a2c0280100b60e7
#
_cell.length_a   1.000
_cell.length_b   1.000
_cell.length_c   1.000
_cell.angle_alpha   90.00
_cell.angle_beta   90.00
_cell.angle_gamma   90.00
#
_symmetry.space_group_name_H-M   'P 1'
#
loop_
_entity.id
_entity.type
_entity.pdbx_description
1 polymer ?
#
loop_
_entity_poly.entity_id
_entity_poly.type
_entity_poly.pdbx_seq_one_letter_code
_entity_poly.pdbx_strand_id
1 'polypeptide(L)'
;MANTKSAEKRIRQSAKRNERNRAARSAMRTAIKKVRAAADAGDAPGAETALREAVQLIDRTVTKNVVHRNTAARTKSRLVKAVRGAAAK
;
A
#
# COMPACT_ATOMS: atom_id res chain seq x y z
N MET A 1 25.24 -18.05 -24.13
CA MET A 1 25.36 -18.25 -22.69
C MET A 1 24.74 -17.10 -21.94
N ALA A 2 23.93 -17.41 -20.96
CA ALA A 2 23.19 -16.40 -20.19
C ALA A 2 24.08 -15.55 -19.27
N ASN A 3 25.37 -15.89 -19.13
CA ASN A 3 26.28 -15.22 -18.19
C ASN A 3 27.01 -14.03 -18.83
N THR A 4 26.27 -13.18 -19.52
CA THR A 4 26.83 -11.93 -20.00
C THR A 4 26.73 -10.88 -18.90
N LYS A 5 27.59 -9.87 -18.94
CA LYS A 5 27.54 -8.74 -17.99
C LYS A 5 26.17 -8.09 -17.98
N SER A 6 25.48 -8.04 -19.14
CA SER A 6 24.12 -7.50 -19.25
C SER A 6 23.10 -8.34 -18.48
N ALA A 7 23.20 -9.67 -18.56
CA ALA A 7 22.29 -10.57 -17.85
C ALA A 7 22.50 -10.47 -16.34
N GLU A 8 23.74 -10.42 -15.88
CA GLU A 8 24.07 -10.23 -14.46
C GLU A 8 23.56 -8.90 -13.93
N LYS A 9 23.68 -7.84 -14.71
CA LYS A 9 23.15 -6.53 -14.35
C LYS A 9 21.65 -6.56 -14.21
N ARG A 10 20.94 -7.23 -15.13
CA ARG A 10 19.48 -7.39 -15.06
C ARG A 10 19.03 -8.14 -13.80
N ILE A 11 19.76 -9.19 -13.43
CA ILE A 11 19.48 -9.98 -12.24
C ILE A 11 19.61 -9.10 -11.00
N ARG A 12 20.68 -8.32 -10.89
CA ARG A 12 20.91 -7.41 -9.77
C ARG A 12 19.84 -6.32 -9.69
N GLN A 13 19.47 -5.74 -10.84
CA GLN A 13 18.43 -4.71 -10.89
C GLN A 13 17.06 -5.28 -10.50
N SER A 14 16.76 -6.50 -10.97
CA SER A 14 15.50 -7.18 -10.61
C SER A 14 15.42 -7.47 -9.11
N ALA A 15 16.53 -7.92 -8.51
CA ALA A 15 16.60 -8.19 -7.08
C ALA A 15 16.35 -6.91 -6.26
N LYS A 16 16.99 -5.80 -6.62
CA LYS A 16 16.80 -4.51 -5.95
C LYS A 16 15.36 -4.01 -6.10
N ARG A 17 14.80 -4.16 -7.29
CA ARG A 17 13.41 -3.76 -7.57
C ARG A 17 12.43 -4.58 -6.73
N ASN A 18 12.66 -5.89 -6.63
CA ASN A 18 11.82 -6.78 -5.82
C ASN A 18 11.88 -6.41 -4.34
N GLU A 19 13.05 -6.06 -3.81
CA GLU A 19 13.19 -5.60 -2.44
C GLU A 19 12.43 -4.31 -2.19
N ARG A 20 12.53 -3.32 -3.08
CA ARG A 20 11.80 -2.06 -2.97
C ARG A 20 10.29 -2.28 -3.04
N ASN A 21 9.85 -3.15 -3.96
CA ASN A 21 8.43 -3.46 -4.14
C ASN A 21 7.88 -4.17 -2.91
N ARG A 22 8.63 -5.10 -2.34
CA ARG A 22 8.25 -5.81 -1.13
C ARG A 22 8.11 -4.85 0.05
N ALA A 23 9.07 -3.94 0.21
CA ALA A 23 9.04 -2.93 1.26
C ALA A 23 7.84 -2.01 1.11
N ALA A 24 7.55 -1.55 -0.12
CA ALA A 24 6.42 -0.68 -0.41
C ALA A 24 5.09 -1.38 -0.12
N ARG A 25 4.93 -2.65 -0.51
CA ARG A 25 3.74 -3.44 -0.23
C ARG A 25 3.55 -3.68 1.27
N SER A 26 4.64 -3.96 1.96
CA SER A 26 4.61 -4.17 3.41
C SER A 26 4.15 -2.91 4.14
N ALA A 27 4.70 -1.76 3.77
CA ALA A 27 4.31 -0.47 4.34
C ALA A 27 2.83 -0.17 4.07
N MET A 28 2.36 -0.44 2.86
CA MET A 28 0.97 -0.26 2.47
C MET A 28 0.04 -1.15 3.31
N ARG A 29 0.38 -2.43 3.47
CA ARG A 29 -0.41 -3.36 4.29
C ARG A 29 -0.48 -2.92 5.73
N THR A 30 0.62 -2.44 6.28
CA THR A 30 0.67 -1.94 7.66
C THR A 30 -0.24 -0.72 7.83
N ALA A 31 -0.22 0.20 6.87
CA ALA A 31 -1.09 1.38 6.90
C ALA A 31 -2.57 0.98 6.82
N ILE A 32 -2.92 0.01 5.96
CA ILE A 32 -4.28 -0.50 5.84
C ILE A 32 -4.75 -1.14 7.15
N LYS A 33 -3.90 -1.93 7.78
CA LYS A 33 -4.21 -2.54 9.08
C LYS A 33 -4.48 -1.51 10.16
N LYS A 34 -3.74 -0.42 10.19
CA LYS A 34 -3.95 0.67 11.14
C LYS A 34 -5.33 1.31 10.95
N VAL A 35 -5.73 1.55 9.70
CA VAL A 35 -7.05 2.10 9.40
C VAL A 35 -8.15 1.16 9.92
N ARG A 36 -8.03 -0.12 9.60
CA ARG A 36 -9.03 -1.12 10.00
C ARG A 36 -9.10 -1.27 11.52
N ALA A 37 -7.96 -1.29 12.19
CA ALA A 37 -7.91 -1.40 13.64
C ALA A 37 -8.59 -0.20 14.31
N ALA A 38 -8.34 1.01 13.85
CA ALA A 38 -8.98 2.21 14.36
C ALA A 38 -10.48 2.20 14.10
N ALA A 39 -10.89 1.77 12.91
CA ALA A 39 -12.31 1.66 12.54
C ALA A 39 -13.04 0.62 13.41
N ASP A 40 -12.42 -0.53 13.63
CA ASP A 40 -12.98 -1.60 14.46
C ASP A 40 -13.12 -1.17 15.92
N ALA A 41 -12.18 -0.36 16.41
CA ALA A 41 -12.23 0.19 17.75
C ALA A 41 -13.24 1.33 17.91
N GLY A 42 -13.85 1.79 16.83
CA GLY A 42 -14.80 2.90 16.85
C GLY A 42 -14.14 4.27 17.01
N ASP A 43 -12.83 4.35 16.79
CA ASP A 43 -12.05 5.58 16.90
C ASP A 43 -12.12 6.35 15.57
N ALA A 44 -13.20 7.09 15.35
CA ALA A 44 -13.41 7.80 14.10
C ALA A 44 -12.30 8.81 13.77
N PRO A 45 -11.86 9.70 14.70
CA PRO A 45 -10.77 10.62 14.41
C PRO A 45 -9.45 9.91 14.07
N GLY A 46 -9.12 8.85 14.81
CA GLY A 46 -7.93 8.04 14.55
C GLY A 46 -8.01 7.34 13.22
N ALA A 47 -9.17 6.80 12.88
CA ALA A 47 -9.41 6.15 11.59
C ALA A 47 -9.25 7.12 10.42
N GLU A 48 -9.75 8.35 10.54
CA GLU A 48 -9.61 9.38 9.50
C GLU A 48 -8.14 9.75 9.27
N THR A 49 -7.39 9.96 10.35
CA THR A 49 -5.96 10.27 10.27
C THR A 49 -5.20 9.12 9.61
N ALA A 50 -5.45 7.89 10.05
CA ALA A 50 -4.84 6.71 9.48
C ALA A 50 -5.23 6.53 8.00
N LEU A 51 -6.47 6.84 7.63
CA LEU A 51 -6.95 6.79 6.25
C LEU A 51 -6.17 7.75 5.35
N ARG A 52 -5.95 8.98 5.79
CA ARG A 52 -5.18 9.97 5.02
C ARG A 52 -3.77 9.48 4.74
N GLU A 53 -3.11 8.95 5.75
CA GLU A 53 -1.76 8.38 5.62
C GLU A 53 -1.76 7.18 4.67
N ALA A 54 -2.75 6.30 4.80
CA ALA A 54 -2.87 5.11 3.96
C ALA A 54 -3.10 5.50 2.50
N VAL A 55 -3.97 6.47 2.23
CA VAL A 55 -4.26 6.94 0.87
C VAL A 55 -3.00 7.52 0.22
N GLN A 56 -2.23 8.33 0.94
CA GLN A 56 -0.98 8.87 0.42
C GLN A 56 0.00 7.76 0.05
N LEU A 57 0.12 6.76 0.91
CA LEU A 57 1.02 5.64 0.69
C LEU A 57 0.57 4.76 -0.48
N ILE A 58 -0.73 4.50 -0.59
CA ILE A 58 -1.32 3.75 -1.72
C ILE A 58 -1.05 4.49 -3.03
N ASP A 59 -1.26 5.79 -3.07
CA ASP A 59 -1.02 6.60 -4.26
C ASP A 59 0.46 6.59 -4.67
N ARG A 60 1.38 6.59 -3.71
CA ARG A 60 2.81 6.46 -3.98
C ARG A 60 3.15 5.09 -4.58
N THR A 61 2.53 4.02 -4.10
CA THR A 61 2.76 2.68 -4.63
C THR A 61 2.26 2.55 -6.06
N VAL A 62 1.15 3.21 -6.40
CA VAL A 62 0.66 3.28 -7.78
C VAL A 62 1.65 4.03 -8.68
N THR A 63 2.13 5.19 -8.23
CA THR A 63 3.10 6.00 -8.97
C THR A 63 4.39 5.23 -9.25
N LYS A 64 4.81 4.38 -8.32
CA LYS A 64 6.00 3.53 -8.49
C LYS A 64 5.72 2.24 -9.26
N ASN A 65 4.50 2.04 -9.75
CA ASN A 65 4.07 0.84 -10.47
C ASN A 65 4.18 -0.45 -9.64
N VAL A 66 4.11 -0.36 -8.32
CA VAL A 66 4.11 -1.53 -7.44
C VAL A 66 2.73 -2.17 -7.38
N VAL A 67 1.70 -1.34 -7.41
CA VAL A 67 0.29 -1.75 -7.36
C VAL A 67 -0.44 -1.11 -8.52
N HIS A 68 -1.32 -1.87 -9.17
CA HIS A 68 -2.12 -1.36 -10.27
C HIS A 68 -3.18 -0.38 -9.74
N ARG A 69 -3.45 0.68 -10.52
CA ARG A 69 -4.42 1.73 -10.16
C ARG A 69 -5.80 1.19 -9.80
N ASN A 70 -6.26 0.14 -10.47
CA ASN A 70 -7.57 -0.45 -10.20
C ASN A 70 -7.62 -1.12 -8.82
N THR A 71 -6.55 -1.82 -8.44
CA THR A 71 -6.41 -2.42 -7.10
C THR A 71 -6.38 -1.34 -6.03
N ALA A 72 -5.63 -0.26 -6.28
CA ALA A 72 -5.53 0.87 -5.37
C ALA A 72 -6.89 1.56 -5.17
N ALA A 73 -7.63 1.79 -6.26
CA ALA A 73 -8.95 2.41 -6.20
C ALA A 73 -9.93 1.56 -5.39
N ARG A 74 -9.90 0.24 -5.57
CA ARG A 74 -10.73 -0.70 -4.84
C ARG A 74 -10.40 -0.69 -3.35
N THR A 75 -9.12 -0.71 -3.02
CA THR A 75 -8.64 -0.67 -1.64
C THR A 75 -9.04 0.62 -0.95
N LYS A 76 -8.83 1.77 -1.60
CA LYS A 76 -9.23 3.08 -1.07
C LYS A 76 -10.73 3.14 -0.79
N SER A 77 -11.52 2.66 -1.73
CA SER A 77 -12.98 2.62 -1.60
C SER A 77 -13.43 1.81 -0.38
N ARG A 78 -12.83 0.63 -0.18
CA ARG A 78 -13.12 -0.24 0.97
C ARG A 78 -12.72 0.43 2.29
N LEU A 79 -11.59 1.10 2.33
CA LEU A 79 -11.12 1.80 3.53
C LEU A 79 -12.02 2.98 3.89
N VAL A 80 -12.47 3.74 2.90
CA VAL A 80 -13.43 4.84 3.12
C VAL A 80 -14.72 4.31 3.73
N LYS A 81 -15.24 3.20 3.23
CA LYS A 81 -16.44 2.57 3.79
C LYS A 81 -16.24 2.14 5.24
N ALA A 82 -15.09 1.55 5.55
CA ALA A 82 -14.77 1.13 6.91
C ALA A 82 -14.72 2.32 7.87
N VAL A 83 -14.12 3.44 7.46
CA VAL A 83 -14.04 4.65 8.27
C VAL A 83 -15.42 5.28 8.46
N ARG A 84 -16.24 5.33 7.43
CA ARG A 84 -17.63 5.81 7.52
C ARG A 84 -18.45 4.96 8.48
N GLY A 85 -18.25 3.65 8.45
CA GLY A 85 -18.91 2.74 9.38
C GLY A 85 -18.51 3.02 10.83
N ALA A 86 -17.26 3.35 11.10
CA ALA A 86 -16.79 3.73 12.42
C ALA A 86 -17.43 5.04 12.90
N ALA A 87 -17.54 6.03 12.01
CA ALA A 87 -18.16 7.32 12.33
C ALA A 87 -19.66 7.19 12.59
N ALA A 88 -20.32 6.20 11.98
CA ALA A 88 -21.75 5.97 12.16
C ALA A 88 -22.08 5.24 13.45
N LYS A 89 -21.10 4.64 14.10
CA LYS A 89 -21.28 3.99 15.40
C LYS A 89 -21.20 5.03 16.50
#